data_27671bf9a0e932c9a2805c3efcdf2618
#
_entry.id   27671bf9a0e932c9a2805c3efcdf2618
#
_cell.length_a   1.000
_cell.length_b   1.000
_cell.length_c   1.000
_cell.angle_alpha   90.00
_cell.angle_beta   90.00
_cell.angle_gamma   90.00
#
_symmetry.space_group_name_H-M   'P 1'
#
loop_
_entity.id
_entity.type
_entity.pdbx_description
1 polymer ?
#
loop_
_entity_poly.entity_id
_entity_poly.type
_entity_poly.pdbx_seq_one_letter_code
_entity_poly.pdbx_strand_id
1 'polypeptide(L)'
;MGNAVIADGTAEFDRPPYFVPCESMFPAPLIDEEHKRIADVSLNCLQALSLGWGPANIEFRWTKRGPVVIEVNARLPGWTTPRLIQLAYGVDVINEHIKLVIGDECDLRATHSHTSAARFLIPDRDGILDRIEGASRVAAVPGVAEVKLYVEPKTPIVRKGDLRCMIGYVIAASPTHDRTEAILQRAVDLIDWSITPFSTNGEQERPADP
;
A
#
# COMPACT_ATOMS: atom_id res chain seq x y z
N MET A 1 -21.17 13.95 -18.58
CA MET A 1 -20.11 13.08 -18.04
C MET A 1 -19.52 13.80 -16.85
N GLY A 2 -19.55 13.19 -15.65
CA GLY A 2 -18.95 13.78 -14.48
C GLY A 2 -17.41 13.87 -14.62
N ASN A 3 -16.78 14.80 -13.92
CA ASN A 3 -15.33 14.89 -13.85
C ASN A 3 -14.80 13.73 -13.01
N ALA A 4 -13.97 12.87 -13.60
CA ALA A 4 -13.23 11.88 -12.85
C ALA A 4 -11.98 12.53 -12.23
N VAL A 5 -11.73 12.27 -10.94
CA VAL A 5 -10.48 12.59 -10.26
C VAL A 5 -9.67 11.31 -10.17
N ILE A 6 -8.43 11.35 -10.61
CA ILE A 6 -7.54 10.19 -10.65
C ILE A 6 -6.36 10.44 -9.72
N ALA A 7 -6.14 9.48 -8.80
CA ALA A 7 -4.94 9.40 -8.00
C ALA A 7 -4.20 8.11 -8.41
N ASP A 8 -3.02 8.24 -8.95
CA ASP A 8 -2.18 7.13 -9.35
C ASP A 8 -1.04 6.90 -8.35
N GLY A 9 -0.79 5.64 -8.07
CA GLY A 9 0.26 5.20 -7.17
C GLY A 9 1.02 4.01 -7.77
N THR A 10 2.17 3.70 -7.18
CA THR A 10 2.94 2.50 -7.49
C THR A 10 2.85 1.51 -6.34
N ALA A 11 2.99 0.22 -6.69
CA ALA A 11 3.25 -0.84 -5.73
C ALA A 11 4.48 -1.64 -6.20
N GLU A 12 5.42 -1.85 -5.29
CA GLU A 12 6.57 -2.74 -5.50
C GLU A 12 6.32 -4.08 -4.82
N PHE A 13 6.86 -5.14 -5.41
CA PHE A 13 6.68 -6.50 -4.95
C PHE A 13 8.02 -7.15 -4.68
N ASP A 14 8.08 -8.03 -3.66
CA ASP A 14 9.27 -8.82 -3.40
C ASP A 14 9.55 -9.81 -4.56
N ARG A 15 10.67 -10.51 -4.44
CA ARG A 15 11.12 -11.45 -5.49
C ARG A 15 10.32 -12.75 -5.47
N PRO A 16 10.34 -13.50 -6.61
CA PRO A 16 9.80 -14.86 -6.65
C PRO A 16 10.29 -15.70 -5.45
N PRO A 17 9.49 -16.65 -4.99
CA PRO A 17 8.22 -17.11 -5.58
C PRO A 17 6.98 -16.39 -5.07
N TYR A 18 7.10 -15.46 -4.11
CA TYR A 18 5.95 -15.00 -3.34
C TYR A 18 5.26 -13.75 -3.91
N PHE A 19 6.03 -12.80 -4.50
CA PHE A 19 5.47 -11.55 -5.05
C PHE A 19 4.55 -10.79 -4.08
N VAL A 20 4.94 -10.69 -2.81
CA VAL A 20 4.18 -9.93 -1.81
C VAL A 20 4.46 -8.44 -2.00
N PRO A 21 3.45 -7.55 -1.94
CA PRO A 21 3.70 -6.12 -1.96
C PRO A 21 4.64 -5.70 -0.83
N CYS A 22 5.73 -5.03 -1.15
CA CYS A 22 6.73 -4.56 -0.17
C CYS A 22 6.71 -3.06 0.02
N GLU A 23 6.20 -2.31 -0.96
CA GLU A 23 6.04 -0.86 -0.88
C GLU A 23 4.87 -0.38 -1.73
N SER A 24 4.26 0.74 -1.31
CA SER A 24 3.29 1.50 -2.11
C SER A 24 3.57 2.99 -1.95
N MET A 25 3.44 3.77 -3.02
CA MET A 25 3.75 5.20 -3.04
C MET A 25 2.72 5.99 -3.86
N PHE A 26 2.40 7.20 -3.39
CA PHE A 26 1.54 8.19 -4.03
C PHE A 26 2.19 9.58 -3.99
N PRO A 27 2.15 10.35 -5.10
CA PRO A 27 1.82 9.91 -6.44
C PRO A 27 2.86 8.93 -7.00
N ALA A 28 2.50 8.18 -8.03
CA ALA A 28 3.46 7.43 -8.82
C ALA A 28 4.48 8.39 -9.46
N PRO A 29 5.79 8.02 -9.51
CA PRO A 29 6.82 8.86 -10.13
C PRO A 29 6.78 8.75 -11.66
N LEU A 30 5.70 9.21 -12.26
CA LEU A 30 5.43 9.16 -13.69
C LEU A 30 5.60 10.54 -14.34
N ILE A 31 5.90 10.57 -15.63
CA ILE A 31 5.84 11.81 -16.41
C ILE A 31 4.39 12.10 -16.86
N ASP A 32 4.10 13.34 -17.24
CA ASP A 32 2.75 13.79 -17.60
C ASP A 32 2.07 12.91 -18.68
N GLU A 33 2.84 12.45 -19.68
CA GLU A 33 2.33 11.58 -20.73
C GLU A 33 1.93 10.19 -20.21
N GLU A 34 2.64 9.67 -19.23
CA GLU A 34 2.34 8.40 -18.58
C GLU A 34 1.08 8.50 -17.70
N HIS A 35 0.97 9.57 -16.91
CA HIS A 35 -0.25 9.90 -16.17
C HIS A 35 -1.46 9.97 -17.10
N LYS A 36 -1.34 10.69 -18.22
CA LYS A 36 -2.42 10.80 -19.20
C LYS A 36 -2.82 9.45 -19.77
N ARG A 37 -1.85 8.59 -20.11
CA ARG A 37 -2.13 7.25 -20.64
C ARG A 37 -2.86 6.36 -19.63
N ILE A 38 -2.49 6.42 -18.35
CA ILE A 38 -3.22 5.71 -17.28
C ILE A 38 -4.64 6.25 -17.17
N ALA A 39 -4.81 7.57 -17.17
CA ALA A 39 -6.11 8.22 -17.09
C ALA A 39 -7.03 7.80 -18.26
N ASP A 40 -6.52 7.84 -19.48
CA ASP A 40 -7.28 7.47 -20.69
C ASP A 40 -7.70 5.98 -20.65
N VAL A 41 -6.78 5.08 -20.27
CA VAL A 41 -7.09 3.64 -20.16
C VAL A 41 -8.09 3.40 -19.03
N SER A 42 -7.94 4.07 -17.88
CA SER A 42 -8.88 3.97 -16.76
C SER A 42 -10.29 4.37 -17.16
N LEU A 43 -10.44 5.53 -17.80
CA LEU A 43 -11.74 6.03 -18.25
C LEU A 43 -12.39 5.10 -19.28
N ASN A 44 -11.61 4.57 -20.22
CA ASN A 44 -12.10 3.61 -21.20
C ASN A 44 -12.60 2.31 -20.54
N CYS A 45 -11.88 1.81 -19.51
CA CYS A 45 -12.33 0.64 -18.76
C CYS A 45 -13.63 0.90 -18.02
N LEU A 46 -13.75 2.04 -17.33
CA LEU A 46 -14.98 2.41 -16.60
C LEU A 46 -16.17 2.54 -17.58
N GLN A 47 -15.97 3.14 -18.74
CA GLN A 47 -16.99 3.24 -19.78
C GLN A 47 -17.42 1.86 -20.31
N ALA A 48 -16.45 0.99 -20.61
CA ALA A 48 -16.73 -0.36 -21.13
C ALA A 48 -17.51 -1.21 -20.13
N LEU A 49 -17.28 -0.98 -18.82
CA LEU A 49 -17.99 -1.65 -17.73
C LEU A 49 -19.29 -0.94 -17.31
N SER A 50 -19.65 0.17 -17.97
CA SER A 50 -20.79 1.02 -17.60
C SER A 50 -20.73 1.55 -16.15
N LEU A 51 -19.53 1.74 -15.61
CA LEU A 51 -19.28 2.29 -14.28
C LEU A 51 -19.20 3.83 -14.39
N GLY A 52 -20.31 4.50 -14.15
CA GLY A 52 -20.42 5.97 -14.28
C GLY A 52 -20.51 6.72 -12.95
N TRP A 53 -20.41 6.04 -11.81
CA TRP A 53 -20.56 6.63 -10.49
C TRP A 53 -19.77 5.88 -9.42
N GLY A 54 -19.27 6.62 -8.42
CA GLY A 54 -18.54 6.07 -7.28
C GLY A 54 -17.05 5.85 -7.52
N PRO A 55 -16.33 5.33 -6.52
CA PRO A 55 -14.91 5.06 -6.62
C PRO A 55 -14.62 3.78 -7.41
N ALA A 56 -13.46 3.77 -8.04
CA ALA A 56 -12.90 2.55 -8.65
C ALA A 56 -11.41 2.44 -8.32
N ASN A 57 -10.97 1.24 -7.97
CA ASN A 57 -9.57 0.87 -7.87
C ASN A 57 -9.20 0.04 -9.10
N ILE A 58 -8.25 0.53 -9.89
CA ILE A 58 -7.81 -0.13 -11.12
C ILE A 58 -6.33 -0.47 -10.99
N GLU A 59 -6.01 -1.73 -11.22
CA GLU A 59 -4.64 -2.22 -11.15
C GLU A 59 -4.04 -2.37 -12.54
N PHE A 60 -2.81 -1.89 -12.70
CA PHE A 60 -2.09 -1.89 -13.96
C PHE A 60 -0.72 -2.56 -13.84
N ARG A 61 -0.29 -3.17 -14.92
CA ARG A 61 1.11 -3.49 -15.15
C ARG A 61 1.66 -2.57 -16.23
N TRP A 62 2.70 -1.79 -15.92
CA TRP A 62 3.39 -1.02 -16.94
C TRP A 62 4.24 -1.94 -17.83
N THR A 63 4.07 -1.88 -19.13
CA THR A 63 4.77 -2.70 -20.11
C THR A 63 5.44 -1.82 -21.18
N LYS A 64 6.25 -2.42 -22.05
CA LYS A 64 6.83 -1.71 -23.21
C LYS A 64 5.76 -1.09 -24.13
N ARG A 65 4.52 -1.56 -24.09
CA ARG A 65 3.39 -1.03 -24.85
C ARG A 65 2.57 -0.01 -24.07
N GLY A 66 2.92 0.27 -22.83
CA GLY A 66 2.19 1.12 -21.90
C GLY A 66 1.43 0.35 -20.83
N PRO A 67 0.46 1.00 -20.13
CA PRO A 67 -0.31 0.38 -19.08
C PRO A 67 -1.23 -0.73 -19.62
N VAL A 68 -1.19 -1.88 -18.97
CA VAL A 68 -2.08 -3.02 -19.22
C VAL A 68 -2.88 -3.26 -17.96
N VAL A 69 -4.20 -3.26 -18.07
CA VAL A 69 -5.13 -3.46 -16.97
C VAL A 69 -5.03 -4.91 -16.48
N ILE A 70 -4.90 -5.08 -15.18
CA ILE A 70 -4.93 -6.35 -14.49
C ILE A 70 -6.32 -6.57 -13.89
N GLU A 71 -6.84 -5.55 -13.17
CA GLU A 71 -8.09 -5.66 -12.43
C GLU A 71 -8.79 -4.30 -12.35
N VAL A 72 -10.14 -4.33 -12.37
CA VAL A 72 -11.00 -3.16 -12.13
C VAL A 72 -11.97 -3.50 -11.02
N ASN A 73 -11.86 -2.82 -9.90
CA ASN A 73 -12.72 -2.98 -8.74
C ASN A 73 -13.57 -1.71 -8.53
N ALA A 74 -14.89 -1.83 -8.61
CA ALA A 74 -15.82 -0.72 -8.37
C ALA A 74 -15.99 -0.42 -6.87
N ARG A 75 -14.88 -0.08 -6.20
CA ARG A 75 -14.79 0.27 -4.79
C ARG A 75 -13.56 1.11 -4.49
N LEU A 76 -13.52 1.69 -3.30
CA LEU A 76 -12.27 2.28 -2.78
C LEU A 76 -11.16 1.21 -2.68
N PRO A 77 -9.91 1.59 -2.89
CA PRO A 77 -8.77 0.75 -2.55
C PRO A 77 -8.78 0.45 -1.05
N GLY A 78 -8.25 -0.70 -0.70
CA GLY A 78 -8.14 -1.10 0.70
C GLY A 78 -6.83 -0.69 1.35
N TRP A 79 -6.67 -1.16 2.58
CA TRP A 79 -5.45 -1.17 3.36
C TRP A 79 -4.86 0.22 3.63
N THR A 80 -3.58 0.47 3.28
CA THR A 80 -2.90 1.76 3.51
C THR A 80 -3.24 2.81 2.46
N THR A 81 -3.78 2.43 1.30
CA THR A 81 -3.98 3.32 0.15
C THR A 81 -4.82 4.55 0.45
N PRO A 82 -5.98 4.49 1.14
CA PRO A 82 -6.74 5.69 1.50
C PRO A 82 -5.92 6.66 2.35
N ARG A 83 -5.10 6.13 3.26
CA ARG A 83 -4.22 6.95 4.11
C ARG A 83 -3.10 7.60 3.31
N LEU A 84 -2.51 6.88 2.35
CA LEU A 84 -1.51 7.44 1.45
C LEU A 84 -2.09 8.57 0.59
N ILE A 85 -3.27 8.39 0.02
CA ILE A 85 -3.96 9.44 -0.74
C ILE A 85 -4.21 10.67 0.13
N GLN A 86 -4.67 10.48 1.37
CA GLN A 86 -4.89 11.57 2.31
C GLN A 86 -3.61 12.34 2.61
N LEU A 87 -2.49 11.65 2.83
CA LEU A 87 -1.19 12.27 3.11
C LEU A 87 -0.59 12.95 1.88
N ALA A 88 -0.80 12.40 0.69
CA ALA A 88 -0.26 12.95 -0.55
C ALA A 88 -1.04 14.17 -1.06
N TYR A 89 -2.37 14.12 -0.96
CA TYR A 89 -3.24 15.11 -1.60
C TYR A 89 -4.14 15.88 -0.63
N GLY A 90 -4.22 15.47 0.65
CA GLY A 90 -5.11 16.06 1.64
C GLY A 90 -6.57 15.68 1.48
N VAL A 91 -6.89 14.65 0.69
CA VAL A 91 -8.25 14.17 0.42
C VAL A 91 -8.54 12.91 1.23
N ASP A 92 -9.53 12.98 2.11
CA ASP A 92 -10.05 11.80 2.82
C ASP A 92 -11.09 11.08 1.94
N VAL A 93 -10.60 10.19 1.08
CA VAL A 93 -11.44 9.48 0.10
C VAL A 93 -12.54 8.62 0.74
N ILE A 94 -12.35 8.18 1.99
CA ILE A 94 -13.37 7.42 2.72
C ILE A 94 -14.52 8.34 3.11
N ASN A 95 -14.21 9.47 3.72
CA ASN A 95 -15.20 10.46 4.12
C ASN A 95 -15.93 11.04 2.90
N GLU A 96 -15.21 11.36 1.85
CA GLU A 96 -15.79 11.87 0.60
C GLU A 96 -16.69 10.83 -0.10
N HIS A 97 -16.34 9.55 -0.03
CA HIS A 97 -17.23 8.49 -0.52
C HIS A 97 -18.50 8.35 0.32
N ILE A 98 -18.41 8.47 1.64
CA ILE A 98 -19.60 8.47 2.52
C ILE A 98 -20.53 9.61 2.13
N LYS A 99 -20.01 10.84 1.99
CA LYS A 99 -20.80 12.01 1.53
C LYS A 99 -21.50 11.72 0.21
N LEU A 100 -20.74 11.19 -0.76
CA LEU A 100 -21.30 10.84 -2.06
C LEU A 100 -22.46 9.84 -1.96
N VAL A 101 -22.37 8.82 -1.10
CA VAL A 101 -23.39 7.78 -0.92
C VAL A 101 -24.67 8.33 -0.26
N ILE A 102 -24.53 9.26 0.69
CA ILE A 102 -25.68 9.87 1.36
C ILE A 102 -26.27 11.07 0.61
N GLY A 103 -25.71 11.41 -0.56
CA GLY A 103 -26.18 12.50 -1.41
C GLY A 103 -25.66 13.89 -1.01
N ASP A 104 -24.66 13.97 -0.16
CA ASP A 104 -24.00 15.22 0.20
C ASP A 104 -22.96 15.62 -0.87
N GLU A 105 -22.59 16.89 -0.85
CA GLU A 105 -21.55 17.41 -1.73
C GLU A 105 -20.17 16.87 -1.31
N CYS A 106 -19.48 16.20 -2.25
CA CYS A 106 -18.14 15.71 -2.04
C CYS A 106 -17.08 16.64 -2.68
N ASP A 107 -15.92 16.75 -2.04
CA ASP A 107 -14.80 17.55 -2.53
C ASP A 107 -13.52 16.71 -2.64
N LEU A 108 -13.13 16.41 -3.88
CA LEU A 108 -11.92 15.64 -4.20
C LEU A 108 -10.75 16.52 -4.66
N ARG A 109 -10.81 17.84 -4.42
CA ARG A 109 -9.72 18.74 -4.78
C ARG A 109 -8.54 18.54 -3.84
N ALA A 110 -7.36 18.35 -4.41
CA ALA A 110 -6.14 18.28 -3.63
C ALA A 110 -5.89 19.63 -2.91
N THR A 111 -5.59 19.56 -1.61
CA THR A 111 -5.26 20.73 -0.79
C THR A 111 -3.76 20.99 -0.71
N HIS A 112 -2.95 19.98 -1.07
CA HIS A 112 -1.49 20.06 -1.19
C HIS A 112 -1.00 18.98 -2.16
N SER A 113 0.30 19.00 -2.44
CA SER A 113 0.98 17.99 -3.23
C SER A 113 2.23 17.54 -2.49
N HIS A 114 2.14 16.38 -1.84
CA HIS A 114 3.24 15.72 -1.15
C HIS A 114 3.45 14.33 -1.76
N THR A 115 4.55 13.68 -1.40
CA THR A 115 4.73 12.23 -1.60
C THR A 115 4.44 11.53 -0.30
N SER A 116 3.67 10.46 -0.35
CA SER A 116 3.46 9.54 0.76
C SER A 116 3.79 8.12 0.32
N ALA A 117 4.37 7.33 1.21
CA ALA A 117 4.65 5.94 0.91
C ALA A 117 4.51 5.05 2.14
N ALA A 118 4.17 3.78 1.92
CA ALA A 118 4.12 2.74 2.92
C ALA A 118 5.14 1.66 2.60
N ARG A 119 5.97 1.29 3.55
CA ARG A 119 6.86 0.12 3.47
C ARG A 119 6.36 -0.96 4.40
N PHE A 120 6.19 -2.17 3.85
CA PHE A 120 5.65 -3.32 4.56
C PHE A 120 6.80 -4.15 5.13
N LEU A 121 6.63 -4.58 6.39
CA LEU A 121 7.62 -5.38 7.11
C LEU A 121 7.37 -6.84 6.80
N ILE A 122 8.19 -7.41 5.91
CA ILE A 122 8.05 -8.78 5.42
C ILE A 122 9.24 -9.59 5.90
N PRO A 123 9.02 -10.61 6.75
CA PRO A 123 10.08 -11.52 7.17
C PRO A 123 10.69 -12.29 5.99
N ASP A 124 11.98 -12.59 6.10
CA ASP A 124 12.75 -13.31 5.07
C ASP A 124 12.63 -14.84 5.18
N ARG A 125 12.03 -15.35 6.28
CA ARG A 125 11.97 -16.79 6.60
C ARG A 125 10.73 -17.17 7.40
N ASP A 126 10.42 -18.47 7.37
CA ASP A 126 9.41 -19.11 8.21
C ASP A 126 10.01 -19.40 9.59
N GLY A 127 9.16 -19.37 10.64
CA GLY A 127 9.58 -19.67 12.00
C GLY A 127 8.68 -19.04 13.06
N ILE A 128 9.17 -18.99 14.29
CA ILE A 128 8.52 -18.29 15.40
C ILE A 128 9.15 -16.92 15.56
N LEU A 129 8.35 -15.87 15.61
CA LEU A 129 8.81 -14.53 15.93
C LEU A 129 9.22 -14.47 17.39
N ASP A 130 10.52 -14.32 17.66
CA ASP A 130 11.03 -14.25 19.04
C ASP A 130 10.89 -12.85 19.62
N ARG A 131 11.20 -11.85 18.80
CA ARG A 131 11.24 -10.44 19.20
C ARG A 131 10.87 -9.54 18.02
N ILE A 132 10.18 -8.44 18.32
CA ILE A 132 9.99 -7.30 17.43
C ILE A 132 9.99 -6.01 18.26
N GLU A 133 10.87 -5.08 17.90
CA GLU A 133 11.10 -3.86 18.68
C GLU A 133 11.32 -2.66 17.75
N GLY A 134 11.25 -1.45 18.31
CA GLY A 134 11.60 -0.21 17.59
C GLY A 134 10.42 0.67 17.21
N ALA A 135 9.17 0.23 17.35
CA ALA A 135 8.00 1.01 16.93
C ALA A 135 7.97 2.43 17.52
N SER A 136 8.27 2.59 18.81
CA SER A 136 8.32 3.91 19.46
C SER A 136 9.44 4.81 18.91
N ARG A 137 10.58 4.23 18.54
CA ARG A 137 11.69 4.96 17.91
C ARG A 137 11.31 5.41 16.50
N VAL A 138 10.65 4.53 15.75
CA VAL A 138 10.13 4.82 14.40
C VAL A 138 9.09 5.94 14.45
N ALA A 139 8.13 5.87 15.37
CA ALA A 139 7.10 6.89 15.54
C ALA A 139 7.67 8.28 15.87
N ALA A 140 8.88 8.35 16.44
CA ALA A 140 9.57 9.60 16.73
C ALA A 140 10.39 10.16 15.55
N VAL A 141 10.50 9.44 14.43
CA VAL A 141 11.23 9.91 13.24
C VAL A 141 10.42 11.01 12.54
N PRO A 142 10.98 12.22 12.36
CA PRO A 142 10.29 13.30 11.65
C PRO A 142 9.92 12.88 10.22
N GLY A 143 8.64 13.03 9.85
CA GLY A 143 8.09 12.63 8.56
C GLY A 143 7.46 11.24 8.54
N VAL A 144 7.64 10.43 9.58
CA VAL A 144 6.83 9.21 9.78
C VAL A 144 5.43 9.64 10.21
N ALA A 145 4.43 9.19 9.47
CA ALA A 145 3.02 9.46 9.72
C ALA A 145 2.35 8.35 10.53
N GLU A 146 2.81 7.10 10.36
CA GLU A 146 2.24 5.95 11.03
C GLU A 146 3.24 4.78 11.08
N VAL A 147 3.23 4.03 12.17
CA VAL A 147 3.87 2.72 12.28
C VAL A 147 2.89 1.76 12.95
N LYS A 148 2.72 0.58 12.38
CA LYS A 148 1.84 -0.43 12.92
C LYS A 148 2.50 -1.80 12.86
N LEU A 149 2.44 -2.51 13.98
CA LEU A 149 2.82 -3.91 14.08
C LEU A 149 1.55 -4.75 14.27
N TYR A 150 1.47 -5.87 13.56
CA TYR A 150 0.30 -6.77 13.57
C TYR A 150 0.49 -7.99 14.46
N VAL A 151 1.74 -8.24 14.86
CA VAL A 151 2.16 -9.47 15.50
C VAL A 151 2.88 -9.18 16.81
N GLU A 152 2.83 -10.15 17.71
CA GLU A 152 3.54 -10.14 18.99
C GLU A 152 4.59 -11.26 19.01
N PRO A 153 5.58 -11.20 19.91
CA PRO A 153 6.49 -12.32 20.14
C PRO A 153 5.74 -13.64 20.36
N LYS A 154 6.29 -14.73 19.87
CA LYS A 154 5.74 -16.10 19.79
C LYS A 154 4.72 -16.35 18.68
N THR A 155 4.44 -15.36 17.83
CA THR A 155 3.59 -15.57 16.64
C THR A 155 4.32 -16.46 15.62
N PRO A 156 3.70 -17.55 15.12
CA PRO A 156 4.24 -18.31 14.00
C PRO A 156 4.12 -17.50 12.71
N ILE A 157 5.23 -17.38 12.00
CA ILE A 157 5.33 -16.72 10.70
C ILE A 157 5.46 -17.79 9.62
N VAL A 158 4.52 -17.81 8.68
CA VAL A 158 4.54 -18.70 7.52
C VAL A 158 4.35 -17.88 6.24
N ARG A 159 5.32 -17.92 5.35
CA ARG A 159 5.31 -17.18 4.09
C ARG A 159 4.58 -17.98 3.02
N LYS A 160 3.31 -17.63 2.79
CA LYS A 160 2.43 -18.30 1.81
C LYS A 160 2.30 -17.50 0.49
N GLY A 161 3.01 -16.38 0.35
CA GLY A 161 2.90 -15.52 -0.82
C GLY A 161 1.67 -14.60 -0.79
N ASP A 162 1.16 -14.31 0.38
CA ASP A 162 0.05 -13.39 0.59
C ASP A 162 0.36 -12.37 1.69
N LEU A 163 -0.56 -11.44 1.89
CA LEU A 163 -0.43 -10.33 2.84
C LEU A 163 -0.35 -10.77 4.31
N ARG A 164 -0.74 -12.00 4.64
CA ARG A 164 -0.74 -12.54 6.02
C ARG A 164 0.67 -12.76 6.57
N CYS A 165 1.68 -12.82 5.71
CA CYS A 165 3.08 -12.90 6.17
C CYS A 165 3.67 -11.56 6.64
N MET A 166 2.97 -10.45 6.44
CA MET A 166 3.43 -9.14 6.89
C MET A 166 3.28 -8.98 8.39
N ILE A 167 4.33 -8.54 9.04
CA ILE A 167 4.35 -8.30 10.48
C ILE A 167 4.02 -6.86 10.86
N GLY A 168 3.93 -5.96 9.89
CA GLY A 168 3.57 -4.57 10.10
C GLY A 168 3.87 -3.70 8.89
N TYR A 169 3.77 -2.37 9.09
CA TYR A 169 4.14 -1.37 8.09
C TYR A 169 4.60 -0.06 8.74
N VAL A 170 5.28 0.75 7.95
CA VAL A 170 5.60 2.15 8.24
C VAL A 170 5.09 3.02 7.11
N ILE A 171 4.42 4.13 7.44
CA ILE A 171 4.00 5.17 6.50
C ILE A 171 4.79 6.44 6.77
N ALA A 172 5.35 7.03 5.71
CA ALA A 172 5.98 8.33 5.76
C ALA A 172 5.38 9.26 4.69
N ALA A 173 5.50 10.57 4.94
CA ALA A 173 5.12 11.60 3.97
C ALA A 173 6.07 12.79 4.06
N SER A 174 6.36 13.40 2.91
CA SER A 174 7.17 14.61 2.80
C SER A 174 6.88 15.32 1.46
N PRO A 175 7.41 16.54 1.25
CA PRO A 175 7.18 17.26 -0.01
C PRO A 175 7.75 16.57 -1.27
N THR A 176 8.71 15.65 -1.15
CA THR A 176 9.40 15.06 -2.31
C THR A 176 9.56 13.54 -2.15
N HIS A 177 9.62 12.85 -3.28
CA HIS A 177 9.86 11.42 -3.37
C HIS A 177 11.13 10.98 -2.61
N ASP A 178 12.30 11.56 -2.98
CA ASP A 178 13.59 11.17 -2.39
C ASP A 178 13.62 11.32 -0.87
N ARG A 179 12.98 12.39 -0.37
CA ARG A 179 12.91 12.62 1.07
C ARG A 179 11.99 11.60 1.76
N THR A 180 10.86 11.26 1.16
CA THR A 180 9.95 10.24 1.70
C THR A 180 10.64 8.87 1.76
N GLU A 181 11.34 8.51 0.70
CA GLU A 181 12.15 7.29 0.63
C GLU A 181 13.23 7.24 1.73
N ALA A 182 13.99 8.33 1.89
CA ALA A 182 15.02 8.43 2.93
C ALA A 182 14.44 8.32 4.35
N ILE A 183 13.24 8.88 4.58
CA ILE A 183 12.54 8.76 5.87
C ILE A 183 12.13 7.31 6.10
N LEU A 184 11.54 6.64 5.11
CA LEU A 184 11.13 5.24 5.21
C LEU A 184 12.32 4.31 5.48
N GLN A 185 13.41 4.49 4.74
CA GLN A 185 14.61 3.68 4.95
C GLN A 185 15.14 3.82 6.37
N ARG A 186 15.30 5.06 6.84
CA ARG A 186 15.73 5.33 8.22
C ARG A 186 14.77 4.75 9.25
N ALA A 187 13.47 4.82 9.00
CA ALA A 187 12.45 4.32 9.92
C ALA A 187 12.49 2.78 10.00
N VAL A 188 12.58 2.10 8.86
CA VAL A 188 12.67 0.63 8.82
C VAL A 188 13.94 0.11 9.48
N ASP A 189 15.08 0.80 9.30
CA ASP A 189 16.35 0.45 9.95
C ASP A 189 16.30 0.52 11.49
N LEU A 190 15.30 1.19 12.05
CA LEU A 190 15.07 1.25 13.52
C LEU A 190 14.20 0.10 14.04
N ILE A 191 13.58 -0.68 13.15
CA ILE A 191 12.79 -1.85 13.54
C ILE A 191 13.72 -3.06 13.51
N ASP A 192 13.76 -3.76 14.62
CA ASP A 192 14.53 -4.98 14.78
C ASP A 192 13.61 -6.14 15.14
N TRP A 193 13.73 -7.26 14.40
CA TRP A 193 13.01 -8.49 14.73
C TRP A 193 13.92 -9.70 14.55
N SER A 194 13.59 -10.77 15.28
CA SER A 194 14.26 -12.06 15.14
C SER A 194 13.25 -13.19 15.03
N ILE A 195 13.58 -14.17 14.20
CA ILE A 195 12.73 -15.34 13.93
C ILE A 195 13.57 -16.58 14.10
N THR A 196 13.15 -17.48 15.00
CA THR A 196 13.71 -18.82 15.12
C THR A 196 13.03 -19.73 14.11
N PRO A 197 13.78 -20.33 13.16
CA PRO A 197 13.22 -21.27 12.20
C PRO A 197 12.49 -22.42 12.88
N PHE A 198 11.44 -22.94 12.24
CA PHE A 198 10.79 -24.15 12.73
C PHE A 198 11.81 -25.30 12.81
N SER A 199 11.75 -26.11 13.87
CA SER A 199 12.63 -27.27 14.04
C SER A 199 12.38 -28.27 12.89
N THR A 200 13.44 -28.68 12.20
CA THR A 200 13.38 -29.69 11.13
C THR A 200 13.29 -31.12 11.66
N ASN A 201 13.31 -31.31 12.97
CA ASN A 201 13.25 -32.62 13.60
C ASN A 201 11.79 -33.02 13.88
N GLY A 202 11.28 -33.93 13.05
CA GLY A 202 10.03 -34.64 13.24
C GLY A 202 8.82 -33.94 12.68
N GLU A 203 8.08 -34.67 11.86
CA GLU A 203 6.73 -34.36 11.41
C GLU A 203 5.85 -33.92 12.60
N GLN A 204 5.81 -32.63 12.86
CA GLN A 204 4.84 -32.03 13.76
C GLN A 204 4.14 -30.87 13.07
N GLU A 205 2.91 -31.19 12.66
CA GLU A 205 1.76 -30.32 12.52
C GLU A 205 2.04 -28.88 12.09
N ARG A 206 1.99 -28.66 10.75
CA ARG A 206 1.58 -27.37 10.26
C ARG A 206 0.23 -27.06 10.90
N PRO A 207 0.04 -25.92 11.58
CA PRO A 207 -1.28 -25.57 12.07
C PRO A 207 -2.26 -25.64 10.92
N ALA A 208 -3.37 -26.35 11.15
CA ALA A 208 -4.46 -26.43 10.20
C ALA A 208 -4.92 -25.02 9.84
N ASP A 209 -5.17 -24.77 8.57
CA ASP A 209 -5.76 -23.51 8.11
C ASP A 209 -7.10 -23.28 8.85
N PRO A 210 -7.36 -22.08 9.38
CA PRO A 210 -8.66 -21.70 9.89
C PRO A 210 -9.65 -21.47 8.74
#